data_007ad0da3ed14fc6cc0988e644abe809
#
_entry.id   007ad0da3ed14fc6cc0988e644abe809
#
_cell.length_a   1.000
_cell.length_b   1.000
_cell.length_c   1.000
_cell.angle_alpha   90.00
_cell.angle_beta   90.00
_cell.angle_gamma   90.00
#
_symmetry.space_group_name_H-M   'P 1'
#
loop_
_entity.id
_entity.type
_entity.pdbx_description
1 polymer ?
#
loop_
_entity_poly.entity_id
_entity_poly.type
_entity_poly.pdbx_seq_one_letter_code
_entity_poly.pdbx_strand_id
1 'polypeptide(L)'
;MGSEMCIRDSSRTALSVAVLVLLWKNPYLVENAGLQFSVAAILGVVVVAKCIGQLFPREQKEQTQERKTGDKAANKIREKWKRQIRQNFLVSLSVQLTTLPLVAYYYYEVPVYALILNLLIVSLLSAVLINGIVATLLMCMGKIVVGRLFAGPVIMMLELLLDGIYVGVSWCSRLPGATKIVGQWPIQRIIFYYLMLAATCLLIKNRTKKSGNRDGNRNTNILLRKFPIVLIGSVVLLLVLRPVKSNHLMAVLDVGQGDGIYVRLGEDTNLFLDGGSTDVSKVGTYRILPFLKSNGITKIDYWFISHYDEDHVNGLLEVLETEYSVENIILPGKQPDVKNYQSICALAERRNIPIVYMKEGDCIRSGEDTISCLLPDGEYQAEDENGKSMILLYQTKYISGIFTGDAGEAEENWLLEKQRLWKVDFLKVGHHGSKYSSTEKFLKALSPELALISCGENNRYGHPHQETINRLKEASAEIFDTMEGGQISLEEERGRITIHSFR
;
A
#
# COMPACT_ATOMS: atom_id res chain seq x y z
N MET A 1 -12.46 -33.50 -34.07
CA MET A 1 -11.38 -32.49 -33.98
C MET A 1 -11.81 -31.07 -34.35
N GLY A 2 -12.87 -30.84 -35.08
CA GLY A 2 -13.33 -29.50 -35.53
C GLY A 2 -14.09 -28.68 -34.47
N SER A 3 -14.90 -29.31 -33.61
CA SER A 3 -15.78 -28.59 -32.67
C SER A 3 -15.05 -28.01 -31.45
N GLU A 4 -13.99 -28.65 -30.99
CA GLU A 4 -13.18 -28.10 -29.85
C GLU A 4 -12.33 -26.89 -30.26
N MET A 5 -11.97 -26.75 -31.52
CA MET A 5 -11.20 -25.62 -32.03
C MET A 5 -12.10 -24.38 -32.18
N CYS A 6 -13.35 -24.50 -32.58
CA CYS A 6 -14.30 -23.38 -32.65
C CYS A 6 -14.68 -22.78 -31.30
N ILE A 7 -14.87 -23.60 -30.25
CA ILE A 7 -15.17 -23.13 -28.89
C ILE A 7 -13.95 -22.45 -28.28
N ARG A 8 -12.74 -22.86 -28.66
CA ARG A 8 -11.46 -22.35 -28.14
C ARG A 8 -11.12 -20.95 -28.66
N ASP A 9 -11.49 -20.65 -29.91
CA ASP A 9 -11.30 -19.32 -30.52
C ASP A 9 -12.41 -18.35 -30.10
N SER A 10 -13.60 -18.84 -29.79
CA SER A 10 -14.77 -18.08 -29.34
C SER A 10 -14.49 -17.30 -28.05
N SER A 11 -13.83 -17.87 -27.01
CA SER A 11 -13.61 -17.17 -25.74
C SER A 11 -12.61 -16.00 -25.85
N ARG A 12 -11.58 -16.12 -26.69
CA ARG A 12 -10.61 -15.04 -26.93
C ARG A 12 -11.22 -13.94 -27.76
N THR A 13 -11.92 -14.30 -28.80
CA THR A 13 -12.64 -13.37 -29.67
C THR A 13 -13.72 -12.63 -28.89
N ALA A 14 -14.49 -13.33 -28.05
CA ALA A 14 -15.49 -12.72 -27.18
C ALA A 14 -14.88 -11.69 -26.22
N LEU A 15 -13.73 -12.03 -25.58
CA LEU A 15 -13.02 -11.09 -24.71
C LEU A 15 -12.54 -9.86 -25.50
N SER A 16 -11.92 -10.08 -26.67
CA SER A 16 -11.42 -8.96 -27.50
C SER A 16 -12.55 -8.05 -27.94
N VAL A 17 -13.68 -8.61 -28.39
CA VAL A 17 -14.86 -7.83 -28.79
C VAL A 17 -15.44 -7.06 -27.59
N ALA A 18 -15.57 -7.70 -26.42
CA ALA A 18 -16.09 -7.05 -25.23
C ALA A 18 -15.21 -5.85 -24.81
N VAL A 19 -13.88 -6.03 -24.78
CA VAL A 19 -12.93 -4.96 -24.46
C VAL A 19 -13.02 -3.83 -25.50
N LEU A 20 -13.05 -4.15 -26.78
CA LEU A 20 -13.19 -3.15 -27.85
C LEU A 20 -14.48 -2.33 -27.72
N VAL A 21 -15.61 -2.97 -27.44
CA VAL A 21 -16.92 -2.30 -27.25
C VAL A 21 -16.88 -1.37 -26.04
N LEU A 22 -16.25 -1.80 -24.93
CA LEU A 22 -16.11 -0.97 -23.73
C LEU A 22 -15.23 0.24 -24.00
N LEU A 23 -14.07 0.05 -24.63
CA LEU A 23 -13.13 1.14 -24.95
C LEU A 23 -13.67 2.07 -26.04
N TRP A 24 -14.51 1.58 -26.96
CA TRP A 24 -15.21 2.42 -27.92
C TRP A 24 -16.19 3.39 -27.26
N LYS A 25 -16.88 2.94 -26.21
CA LYS A 25 -17.80 3.80 -25.43
C LYS A 25 -17.06 4.80 -24.56
N ASN A 26 -15.97 4.39 -23.93
CA ASN A 26 -15.15 5.23 -23.06
C ASN A 26 -13.68 4.75 -23.11
N PRO A 27 -12.79 5.44 -23.86
CA PRO A 27 -11.40 5.07 -23.97
C PRO A 27 -10.64 5.17 -22.64
N TYR A 28 -11.06 6.02 -21.70
CA TYR A 28 -10.43 6.16 -20.37
C TYR A 28 -10.60 4.89 -19.50
N LEU A 29 -11.47 3.96 -19.90
CA LEU A 29 -11.57 2.66 -19.20
C LEU A 29 -10.28 1.84 -19.29
N VAL A 30 -9.36 2.18 -20.19
CA VAL A 30 -8.04 1.52 -20.24
C VAL A 30 -7.26 1.73 -18.94
N GLU A 31 -7.45 2.86 -18.27
CA GLU A 31 -6.82 3.19 -16.99
C GLU A 31 -7.60 2.65 -15.77
N ASN A 32 -8.80 2.13 -15.99
CA ASN A 32 -9.62 1.60 -14.91
C ASN A 32 -9.06 0.28 -14.38
N ALA A 33 -8.65 0.27 -13.12
CA ALA A 33 -8.08 -0.89 -12.44
C ALA A 33 -9.01 -2.13 -12.53
N GLY A 34 -10.32 -1.95 -12.35
CA GLY A 34 -11.29 -3.04 -12.41
C GLY A 34 -11.33 -3.73 -13.77
N LEU A 35 -11.28 -2.97 -14.87
CA LEU A 35 -11.19 -3.54 -16.22
C LEU A 35 -9.86 -4.28 -16.42
N GLN A 36 -8.73 -3.67 -16.00
CA GLN A 36 -7.42 -4.29 -16.13
C GLN A 36 -7.32 -5.61 -15.35
N PHE A 37 -7.78 -5.65 -14.10
CA PHE A 37 -7.83 -6.88 -13.30
C PHE A 37 -8.72 -7.95 -13.93
N SER A 38 -9.89 -7.58 -14.45
CA SER A 38 -10.81 -8.51 -15.11
C SER A 38 -10.19 -9.13 -16.36
N VAL A 39 -9.57 -8.31 -17.20
CA VAL A 39 -8.87 -8.78 -18.42
C VAL A 39 -7.70 -9.70 -18.04
N ALA A 40 -6.86 -9.30 -17.07
CA ALA A 40 -5.74 -10.09 -16.60
C ALA A 40 -6.20 -11.46 -16.05
N ALA A 41 -7.27 -11.48 -15.24
CA ALA A 41 -7.83 -12.72 -14.68
C ALA A 41 -8.34 -13.65 -15.79
N ILE A 42 -9.08 -13.14 -16.77
CA ILE A 42 -9.58 -13.94 -17.90
C ILE A 42 -8.40 -14.49 -18.73
N LEU A 43 -7.37 -13.70 -19.02
CA LEU A 43 -6.16 -14.16 -19.69
C LEU A 43 -5.44 -15.24 -18.88
N GLY A 44 -5.41 -15.11 -17.55
CA GLY A 44 -4.90 -16.13 -16.64
C GLY A 44 -5.60 -17.46 -16.83
N VAL A 45 -6.93 -17.47 -16.82
CA VAL A 45 -7.73 -18.70 -16.98
C VAL A 45 -7.64 -19.27 -18.41
N VAL A 46 -7.78 -18.42 -19.43
CA VAL A 46 -7.93 -18.85 -20.82
C VAL A 46 -6.59 -19.23 -21.46
N VAL A 47 -5.50 -18.55 -21.09
CA VAL A 47 -4.17 -18.74 -21.70
C VAL A 47 -3.23 -19.44 -20.76
N VAL A 48 -2.92 -18.83 -19.59
CA VAL A 48 -1.85 -19.28 -18.70
C VAL A 48 -2.18 -20.63 -18.06
N ALA A 49 -3.41 -20.83 -17.56
CA ALA A 49 -3.83 -22.08 -16.95
C ALA A 49 -3.75 -23.26 -17.93
N LYS A 50 -4.08 -23.03 -19.20
CA LYS A 50 -3.94 -24.06 -20.25
C LYS A 50 -2.48 -24.38 -20.56
N CYS A 51 -1.62 -23.34 -20.57
CA CYS A 51 -0.17 -23.55 -20.80
C CYS A 51 0.46 -24.32 -19.64
N ILE A 52 0.25 -23.89 -18.40
CA ILE A 52 0.80 -24.55 -17.22
C ILE A 52 0.23 -25.96 -17.07
N GLY A 53 -1.07 -26.15 -17.34
CA GLY A 53 -1.74 -27.46 -17.31
C GLY A 53 -1.11 -28.52 -18.23
N GLN A 54 -0.44 -28.13 -19.33
CA GLN A 54 0.26 -29.05 -20.22
C GLN A 54 1.52 -29.67 -19.58
N LEU A 55 2.07 -29.04 -18.52
CA LEU A 55 3.23 -29.56 -17.81
C LEU A 55 2.87 -30.67 -16.82
N PHE A 56 1.59 -30.75 -16.44
CA PHE A 56 1.06 -31.80 -15.59
C PHE A 56 0.32 -32.81 -16.45
N PRO A 57 0.89 -33.95 -16.81
CA PRO A 57 0.23 -34.95 -17.66
C PRO A 57 -1.09 -35.36 -17.02
N ARG A 58 -2.11 -35.50 -17.86
CA ARG A 58 -3.28 -36.30 -17.47
C ARG A 58 -2.77 -37.70 -17.26
N GLU A 59 -2.92 -38.26 -16.08
CA GLU A 59 -2.72 -39.68 -15.85
C GLU A 59 -3.60 -40.39 -16.89
N GLN A 60 -2.93 -41.02 -17.87
CA GLN A 60 -3.61 -41.96 -18.73
C GLN A 60 -4.16 -43.04 -17.81
N LYS A 61 -5.42 -43.36 -17.94
CA LYS A 61 -5.99 -44.54 -17.34
C LYS A 61 -5.07 -45.72 -17.80
N GLU A 62 -4.17 -46.12 -16.94
CA GLU A 62 -3.63 -47.46 -17.03
C GLU A 62 -4.84 -48.37 -16.86
N GLN A 63 -5.23 -49.02 -17.91
CA GLN A 63 -6.10 -50.20 -17.91
C GLN A 63 -5.29 -51.32 -17.22
N THR A 64 -5.04 -51.13 -15.93
CA THR A 64 -4.52 -52.21 -15.10
C THR A 64 -5.69 -53.09 -14.73
N GLN A 65 -5.55 -54.33 -15.13
CA GLN A 65 -6.43 -55.47 -14.87
C GLN A 65 -7.16 -55.37 -13.54
N GLU A 66 -8.47 -55.52 -13.63
CA GLU A 66 -9.41 -55.50 -12.52
C GLU A 66 -9.02 -56.47 -11.38
N ARG A 67 -8.57 -55.95 -10.26
CA ARG A 67 -8.80 -56.65 -8.99
C ARG A 67 -10.18 -56.26 -8.47
N LYS A 68 -11.07 -57.23 -8.42
CA LYS A 68 -12.41 -57.19 -7.84
C LYS A 68 -12.26 -56.95 -6.34
N THR A 69 -12.68 -55.77 -5.87
CA THR A 69 -13.09 -55.57 -4.49
C THR A 69 -13.80 -54.23 -4.34
N GLY A 70 -14.75 -54.10 -3.44
CA GLY A 70 -15.80 -53.10 -3.23
C GLY A 70 -15.43 -51.61 -3.14
N ASP A 71 -14.23 -51.20 -3.51
CA ASP A 71 -13.72 -49.83 -3.37
C ASP A 71 -13.85 -48.93 -4.63
N LYS A 72 -14.54 -49.41 -5.67
CA LYS A 72 -14.59 -48.67 -6.97
C LYS A 72 -15.23 -47.29 -6.86
N ALA A 73 -16.25 -47.12 -6.02
CA ALA A 73 -16.96 -45.85 -5.85
C ALA A 73 -16.13 -44.82 -5.09
N ALA A 74 -15.51 -45.23 -3.98
CA ALA A 74 -14.64 -44.37 -3.16
C ALA A 74 -13.41 -43.89 -3.93
N ASN A 75 -12.75 -44.78 -4.68
CA ASN A 75 -11.61 -44.43 -5.52
C ASN A 75 -12.00 -43.48 -6.66
N LYS A 76 -13.16 -43.63 -7.29
CA LYS A 76 -13.67 -42.74 -8.35
C LYS A 76 -13.96 -41.34 -7.78
N ILE A 77 -14.54 -41.26 -6.58
CA ILE A 77 -14.80 -40.00 -5.88
C ILE A 77 -13.46 -39.32 -5.51
N ARG A 78 -12.53 -40.05 -4.94
CA ARG A 78 -11.19 -39.53 -4.55
C ARG A 78 -10.42 -38.97 -5.77
N GLU A 79 -10.44 -39.68 -6.90
CA GLU A 79 -9.80 -39.21 -8.14
C GLU A 79 -10.50 -37.98 -8.74
N LYS A 80 -11.83 -37.89 -8.65
CA LYS A 80 -12.59 -36.68 -9.02
C LYS A 80 -12.18 -35.49 -8.17
N TRP A 81 -12.09 -35.67 -6.84
CA TRP A 81 -11.64 -34.62 -5.92
C TRP A 81 -10.21 -34.16 -6.17
N LYS A 82 -9.25 -35.08 -6.32
CA LYS A 82 -7.87 -34.73 -6.67
C LYS A 82 -7.79 -33.94 -7.97
N ARG A 83 -8.54 -34.33 -8.97
CA ARG A 83 -8.59 -33.63 -10.25
C ARG A 83 -9.17 -32.21 -10.11
N GLN A 84 -10.23 -32.06 -9.33
CA GLN A 84 -10.86 -30.75 -9.06
C GLN A 84 -9.90 -29.83 -8.30
N ILE A 85 -9.28 -30.30 -7.22
CA ILE A 85 -8.30 -29.53 -6.44
C ILE A 85 -7.13 -29.08 -7.32
N ARG A 86 -6.57 -30.00 -8.12
CA ARG A 86 -5.51 -29.67 -9.07
C ARG A 86 -5.94 -28.61 -10.08
N GLN A 87 -7.14 -28.70 -10.60
CA GLN A 87 -7.66 -27.75 -11.59
C GLN A 87 -7.87 -26.37 -10.94
N ASN A 88 -8.47 -26.31 -9.77
CA ASN A 88 -8.65 -25.08 -9.01
C ASN A 88 -7.31 -24.43 -8.67
N PHE A 89 -6.32 -25.23 -8.25
CA PHE A 89 -4.96 -24.73 -7.97
C PHE A 89 -4.31 -24.11 -9.22
N LEU A 90 -4.37 -24.79 -10.36
CA LEU A 90 -3.83 -24.29 -11.62
C LEU A 90 -4.49 -22.98 -12.07
N VAL A 91 -5.80 -22.89 -11.92
CA VAL A 91 -6.56 -21.68 -12.25
C VAL A 91 -6.16 -20.55 -11.30
N SER A 92 -6.18 -20.78 -9.99
CA SER A 92 -5.79 -19.77 -8.98
C SER A 92 -4.37 -19.26 -9.18
N LEU A 93 -3.40 -20.19 -9.39
CA LEU A 93 -2.01 -19.81 -9.68
C LEU A 93 -1.89 -18.97 -10.95
N SER A 94 -2.64 -19.34 -12.00
CA SER A 94 -2.58 -18.63 -13.27
C SER A 94 -3.18 -17.23 -13.19
N VAL A 95 -4.28 -17.06 -12.46
CA VAL A 95 -4.88 -15.75 -12.19
C VAL A 95 -3.91 -14.91 -11.36
N GLN A 96 -3.33 -15.47 -10.29
CA GLN A 96 -2.34 -14.79 -9.47
C GLN A 96 -1.15 -14.29 -10.30
N LEU A 97 -0.58 -15.14 -11.15
CA LEU A 97 0.53 -14.75 -12.03
C LEU A 97 0.17 -13.62 -12.99
N THR A 98 -1.05 -13.58 -13.51
CA THR A 98 -1.46 -12.50 -14.43
C THR A 98 -1.87 -11.22 -13.74
N THR A 99 -2.36 -11.28 -12.50
CA THR A 99 -2.79 -10.09 -11.74
C THR A 99 -1.69 -9.49 -10.86
N LEU A 100 -0.64 -10.27 -10.53
CA LEU A 100 0.45 -9.85 -9.64
C LEU A 100 1.07 -8.48 -9.99
N PRO A 101 1.41 -8.18 -11.28
CA PRO A 101 1.98 -6.87 -11.60
C PRO A 101 1.02 -5.72 -11.36
N LEU A 102 -0.27 -5.94 -11.61
CA LEU A 102 -1.30 -4.94 -11.34
C LEU A 102 -1.51 -4.72 -9.84
N VAL A 103 -1.46 -5.81 -9.04
CA VAL A 103 -1.50 -5.70 -7.56
C VAL A 103 -0.32 -4.86 -7.06
N ALA A 104 0.90 -5.14 -7.54
CA ALA A 104 2.08 -4.37 -7.18
C ALA A 104 2.03 -2.91 -7.65
N TYR A 105 1.35 -2.63 -8.76
CA TYR A 105 1.20 -1.27 -9.29
C TYR A 105 0.17 -0.43 -8.53
N TYR A 106 -1.01 -1.03 -8.22
CA TYR A 106 -2.13 -0.30 -7.61
C TYR A 106 -2.13 -0.32 -6.08
N TYR A 107 -1.64 -1.41 -5.47
CA TYR A 107 -1.69 -1.60 -4.01
C TYR A 107 -0.30 -1.57 -3.36
N TYR A 108 0.78 -1.58 -4.17
CA TYR A 108 2.17 -1.47 -3.70
C TYR A 108 2.64 -2.61 -2.80
N GLU A 109 1.80 -3.61 -2.59
CA GLU A 109 2.05 -4.77 -1.74
C GLU A 109 1.54 -6.06 -2.39
N VAL A 110 2.13 -7.19 -2.01
CA VAL A 110 1.77 -8.51 -2.53
C VAL A 110 1.31 -9.39 -1.37
N PRO A 111 0.07 -9.92 -1.42
CA PRO A 111 -0.43 -10.83 -0.40
C PRO A 111 0.18 -12.23 -0.59
N VAL A 112 1.01 -12.66 0.37
CA VAL A 112 1.78 -13.91 0.29
C VAL A 112 0.88 -15.14 0.34
N TYR A 113 -0.16 -15.12 1.17
CA TYR A 113 -1.08 -16.24 1.36
C TYR A 113 -2.27 -16.25 0.38
N ALA A 114 -2.33 -15.31 -0.55
CA ALA A 114 -3.46 -15.19 -1.50
C ALA A 114 -3.69 -16.46 -2.32
N LEU A 115 -2.65 -17.22 -2.67
CA LEU A 115 -2.81 -18.47 -3.42
C LEU A 115 -3.61 -19.52 -2.65
N ILE A 116 -3.34 -19.65 -1.35
CA ILE A 116 -4.02 -20.60 -0.46
C ILE A 116 -5.44 -20.12 -0.21
N LEU A 117 -5.62 -18.83 0.09
CA LEU A 117 -6.92 -18.20 0.29
C LEU A 117 -7.81 -18.34 -0.95
N ASN A 118 -7.28 -18.04 -2.13
CA ASN A 118 -8.03 -18.15 -3.39
C ASN A 118 -8.48 -19.59 -3.67
N LEU A 119 -7.68 -20.60 -3.30
CA LEU A 119 -8.08 -21.99 -3.45
C LEU A 119 -9.33 -22.32 -2.61
N LEU A 120 -9.42 -21.77 -1.42
CA LEU A 120 -10.57 -21.92 -0.52
C LEU A 120 -11.76 -21.07 -0.99
N ILE A 121 -11.54 -19.77 -1.20
CA ILE A 121 -12.59 -18.80 -1.53
C ILE A 121 -13.26 -19.12 -2.88
N VAL A 122 -12.49 -19.42 -3.91
CA VAL A 122 -13.05 -19.78 -5.25
C VAL A 122 -13.94 -21.00 -5.17
N SER A 123 -13.60 -21.96 -4.30
CA SER A 123 -14.44 -23.14 -4.08
C SER A 123 -15.77 -22.81 -3.38
N LEU A 124 -15.74 -21.86 -2.43
CA LEU A 124 -16.94 -21.42 -1.69
C LEU A 124 -17.79 -20.40 -2.47
N LEU A 125 -17.18 -19.63 -3.36
CA LEU A 125 -17.85 -18.55 -4.09
C LEU A 125 -19.06 -19.06 -4.90
N SER A 126 -18.96 -20.25 -5.49
CA SER A 126 -20.09 -20.87 -6.20
C SER A 126 -21.27 -21.14 -5.26
N ALA A 127 -21.00 -21.59 -4.03
CA ALA A 127 -22.03 -21.80 -3.01
C ALA A 127 -22.65 -20.46 -2.56
N VAL A 128 -21.83 -19.44 -2.35
CA VAL A 128 -22.29 -18.08 -2.01
C VAL A 128 -23.21 -17.51 -3.08
N LEU A 129 -22.81 -17.61 -4.36
CA LEU A 129 -23.61 -17.11 -5.49
C LEU A 129 -24.95 -17.85 -5.63
N ILE A 130 -24.94 -19.18 -5.55
CA ILE A 130 -26.18 -19.99 -5.63
C ILE A 130 -27.12 -19.63 -4.49
N ASN A 131 -26.61 -19.62 -3.24
CA ASN A 131 -27.43 -19.27 -2.07
C ASN A 131 -27.93 -17.82 -2.15
N GLY A 132 -27.13 -16.88 -2.62
CA GLY A 132 -27.54 -15.48 -2.82
C GLY A 132 -28.68 -15.33 -3.85
N ILE A 133 -28.58 -16.03 -4.99
CA ILE A 133 -29.66 -16.03 -5.99
C ILE A 133 -30.94 -16.67 -5.41
N VAL A 134 -30.81 -17.82 -4.75
CA VAL A 134 -31.95 -18.51 -4.15
C VAL A 134 -32.61 -17.66 -3.07
N ALA A 135 -31.81 -17.03 -2.19
CA ALA A 135 -32.31 -16.11 -1.15
C ALA A 135 -33.11 -14.95 -1.77
N THR A 136 -32.54 -14.32 -2.81
CA THR A 136 -33.20 -13.21 -3.52
C THR A 136 -34.51 -13.64 -4.13
N LEU A 137 -34.55 -14.78 -4.82
CA LEU A 137 -35.79 -15.31 -5.43
C LEU A 137 -36.86 -15.63 -4.35
N LEU A 138 -36.47 -16.27 -3.25
CA LEU A 138 -37.38 -16.56 -2.13
C LEU A 138 -37.90 -15.28 -1.47
N MET A 139 -37.07 -14.24 -1.33
CA MET A 139 -37.51 -12.95 -0.81
C MET A 139 -38.47 -12.23 -1.76
N CYS A 140 -38.26 -12.28 -3.08
CA CYS A 140 -39.20 -11.76 -4.06
C CYS A 140 -40.57 -12.46 -3.98
N MET A 141 -40.59 -13.73 -3.61
CA MET A 141 -41.82 -14.51 -3.36
C MET A 141 -42.42 -14.25 -1.96
N GLY A 142 -41.90 -13.31 -1.19
CA GLY A 142 -42.21 -13.06 0.24
C GLY A 142 -43.67 -12.65 0.54
N LYS A 143 -44.51 -12.41 -0.47
CA LYS A 143 -45.97 -12.29 -0.32
C LYS A 143 -46.64 -13.65 -0.11
N ILE A 144 -45.97 -14.76 -0.36
CA ILE A 144 -46.43 -16.13 -0.16
C ILE A 144 -45.76 -16.65 1.13
N VAL A 145 -46.53 -17.22 2.03
CA VAL A 145 -46.07 -17.76 3.34
C VAL A 145 -44.86 -18.70 3.19
N VAL A 146 -44.88 -19.53 2.15
CA VAL A 146 -43.81 -20.47 1.83
C VAL A 146 -42.45 -19.74 1.55
N GLY A 147 -42.47 -18.60 0.86
CA GLY A 147 -41.23 -17.83 0.55
C GLY A 147 -40.55 -17.35 1.83
N ARG A 148 -41.32 -16.88 2.82
CA ARG A 148 -40.77 -16.43 4.13
C ARG A 148 -40.19 -17.57 4.95
N LEU A 149 -40.84 -18.75 4.91
CA LEU A 149 -40.42 -19.91 5.71
C LEU A 149 -39.06 -20.46 5.27
N PHE A 150 -38.80 -20.47 3.94
CA PHE A 150 -37.57 -21.01 3.38
C PHE A 150 -36.45 -19.96 3.17
N ALA A 151 -36.76 -18.66 3.12
CA ALA A 151 -35.76 -17.60 2.98
C ALA A 151 -34.80 -17.53 4.19
N GLY A 152 -35.34 -17.68 5.41
CA GLY A 152 -34.54 -17.58 6.63
C GLY A 152 -33.37 -18.57 6.68
N PRO A 153 -33.57 -19.88 6.54
CA PRO A 153 -32.49 -20.87 6.52
C PRO A 153 -31.43 -20.62 5.40
N VAL A 154 -31.87 -20.16 4.21
CA VAL A 154 -30.96 -19.87 3.10
C VAL A 154 -30.12 -18.63 3.38
N ILE A 155 -30.71 -17.59 3.97
CA ILE A 155 -29.99 -16.38 4.39
C ILE A 155 -28.98 -16.72 5.49
N MET A 156 -29.39 -17.48 6.49
CA MET A 156 -28.50 -17.93 7.57
C MET A 156 -27.30 -18.75 7.02
N MET A 157 -27.53 -19.60 6.03
CA MET A 157 -26.46 -20.35 5.36
C MET A 157 -25.53 -19.42 4.59
N LEU A 158 -26.06 -18.38 3.94
CA LEU A 158 -25.28 -17.38 3.22
C LEU A 158 -24.42 -16.56 4.19
N GLU A 159 -24.98 -16.11 5.32
CA GLU A 159 -24.26 -15.41 6.39
C GLU A 159 -23.12 -16.29 6.94
N LEU A 160 -23.38 -17.54 7.26
CA LEU A 160 -22.37 -18.47 7.75
C LEU A 160 -21.20 -18.65 6.75
N LEU A 161 -21.50 -18.72 5.43
CA LEU A 161 -20.46 -18.82 4.41
C LEU A 161 -19.64 -17.54 4.30
N LEU A 162 -20.28 -16.37 4.37
CA LEU A 162 -19.62 -15.07 4.33
C LEU A 162 -18.76 -14.85 5.57
N ASP A 163 -19.29 -15.15 6.76
CA ASP A 163 -18.55 -15.07 8.02
C ASP A 163 -17.35 -16.01 8.03
N GLY A 164 -17.53 -17.23 7.53
CA GLY A 164 -16.41 -18.18 7.39
C GLY A 164 -15.31 -17.68 6.47
N ILE A 165 -15.66 -17.03 5.36
CA ILE A 165 -14.69 -16.38 4.45
C ILE A 165 -14.02 -15.21 5.17
N TYR A 166 -14.79 -14.35 5.85
CA TYR A 166 -14.25 -13.19 6.56
C TYR A 166 -13.28 -13.61 7.67
N VAL A 167 -13.63 -14.58 8.49
CA VAL A 167 -12.76 -15.13 9.55
C VAL A 167 -11.48 -15.70 8.94
N GLY A 168 -11.60 -16.47 7.86
CA GLY A 168 -10.43 -17.05 7.17
C GLY A 168 -9.49 -15.99 6.61
N VAL A 169 -10.00 -14.94 5.99
CA VAL A 169 -9.22 -13.81 5.47
C VAL A 169 -8.57 -13.05 6.63
N SER A 170 -9.34 -12.70 7.66
CA SER A 170 -8.85 -11.99 8.85
C SER A 170 -7.77 -12.77 9.59
N TRP A 171 -7.90 -14.09 9.68
CA TRP A 171 -6.87 -14.93 10.28
C TRP A 171 -5.58 -14.92 9.44
N CYS A 172 -5.70 -15.08 8.12
CA CYS A 172 -4.53 -15.06 7.23
C CYS A 172 -3.84 -13.69 7.18
N SER A 173 -4.57 -12.58 7.32
CA SER A 173 -3.99 -11.23 7.33
C SER A 173 -3.13 -10.96 8.58
N ARG A 174 -3.39 -11.68 9.68
CA ARG A 174 -2.62 -11.57 10.94
C ARG A 174 -1.40 -12.49 10.98
N LEU A 175 -1.22 -13.36 9.99
CA LEU A 175 -0.04 -14.23 9.94
C LEU A 175 1.22 -13.40 9.63
N PRO A 176 2.39 -13.76 10.20
CA PRO A 176 3.64 -13.07 9.90
C PRO A 176 3.93 -13.05 8.39
N GLY A 177 4.23 -11.88 7.86
CA GLY A 177 4.51 -11.72 6.44
C GLY A 177 3.30 -11.94 5.52
N ALA A 178 2.07 -11.71 6.01
CA ALA A 178 0.84 -11.85 5.22
C ALA A 178 0.85 -11.00 3.96
N THR A 179 1.39 -9.79 4.05
CA THR A 179 1.63 -8.90 2.92
C THR A 179 3.11 -8.50 2.86
N LYS A 180 3.62 -8.33 1.66
CA LYS A 180 4.96 -7.80 1.41
C LYS A 180 4.87 -6.52 0.61
N ILE A 181 5.31 -5.41 1.19
CA ILE A 181 5.43 -4.13 0.50
C ILE A 181 6.54 -4.28 -0.55
N VAL A 182 6.23 -3.96 -1.79
CA VAL A 182 7.14 -4.07 -2.95
C VAL A 182 7.38 -2.74 -3.65
N GLY A 183 6.67 -1.69 -3.22
CA GLY A 183 6.65 -0.39 -3.85
C GLY A 183 5.85 -0.37 -5.15
N GLN A 184 5.68 0.80 -5.72
CA GLN A 184 5.03 0.97 -7.02
C GLN A 184 5.94 0.45 -8.13
N TRP A 185 5.51 -0.61 -8.80
CA TRP A 185 6.30 -1.14 -9.91
C TRP A 185 6.26 -0.18 -11.11
N PRO A 186 7.42 0.25 -11.62
CA PRO A 186 7.46 1.07 -12.81
C PRO A 186 6.96 0.27 -14.03
N ILE A 187 6.37 0.97 -15.00
CA ILE A 187 5.74 0.35 -16.19
C ILE A 187 6.71 -0.57 -16.94
N GLN A 188 8.01 -0.25 -16.98
CA GLN A 188 9.04 -1.07 -17.61
C GLN A 188 9.17 -2.43 -16.95
N ARG A 189 9.07 -2.51 -15.59
CA ARG A 189 9.10 -3.76 -14.83
C ARG A 189 7.87 -4.61 -15.14
N ILE A 190 6.70 -3.99 -15.25
CA ILE A 190 5.43 -4.64 -15.62
C ILE A 190 5.49 -5.22 -17.03
N ILE A 191 5.95 -4.44 -18.00
CA ILE A 191 6.13 -4.90 -19.40
C ILE A 191 7.10 -6.07 -19.44
N PHE A 192 8.27 -5.96 -18.79
CA PHE A 192 9.25 -7.05 -18.74
C PHE A 192 8.65 -8.33 -18.15
N TYR A 193 7.89 -8.22 -17.06
CA TYR A 193 7.22 -9.35 -16.45
C TYR A 193 6.26 -10.05 -17.41
N TYR A 194 5.38 -9.31 -18.09
CA TYR A 194 4.43 -9.90 -19.05
C TYR A 194 5.11 -10.50 -20.27
N LEU A 195 6.20 -9.89 -20.77
CA LEU A 195 7.01 -10.49 -21.84
C LEU A 195 7.62 -11.83 -21.40
N MET A 196 8.16 -11.92 -20.19
CA MET A 196 8.69 -13.15 -19.62
C MET A 196 7.60 -14.21 -19.43
N LEU A 197 6.41 -13.82 -18.96
CA LEU A 197 5.27 -14.73 -18.83
C LEU A 197 4.83 -15.28 -20.19
N ALA A 198 4.72 -14.42 -21.20
CA ALA A 198 4.38 -14.80 -22.56
C ALA A 198 5.42 -15.75 -23.19
N ALA A 199 6.72 -15.40 -23.06
CA ALA A 199 7.82 -16.24 -23.52
C ALA A 199 7.79 -17.63 -22.87
N THR A 200 7.52 -17.70 -21.57
CA THR A 200 7.37 -18.97 -20.84
C THR A 200 6.22 -19.81 -21.39
N CYS A 201 5.06 -19.20 -21.62
CA CYS A 201 3.90 -19.87 -22.22
C CYS A 201 4.22 -20.41 -23.64
N LEU A 202 4.92 -19.62 -24.46
CA LEU A 202 5.36 -20.03 -25.79
C LEU A 202 6.35 -21.20 -25.74
N LEU A 203 7.33 -21.15 -24.83
CA LEU A 203 8.28 -22.24 -24.64
C LEU A 203 7.61 -23.56 -24.22
N ILE A 204 6.65 -23.49 -23.29
CA ILE A 204 5.86 -24.66 -22.88
C ILE A 204 5.10 -25.23 -24.09
N LYS A 205 4.40 -24.40 -24.84
CA LYS A 205 3.61 -24.79 -26.02
C LYS A 205 4.48 -25.43 -27.10
N ASN A 206 5.63 -24.85 -27.40
CA ASN A 206 6.55 -25.39 -28.44
C ASN A 206 7.17 -26.72 -28.03
N ARG A 207 7.52 -26.89 -26.75
CA ARG A 207 8.09 -28.15 -26.23
C ARG A 207 7.07 -29.28 -26.22
N THR A 208 5.81 -29.01 -25.85
CA THR A 208 4.75 -30.02 -25.87
C THR A 208 4.40 -30.48 -27.31
N LYS A 209 4.49 -29.59 -28.30
CA LYS A 209 4.35 -29.97 -29.73
C LYS A 209 5.47 -30.92 -30.20
N LYS A 210 6.73 -30.64 -29.79
CA LYS A 210 7.89 -31.49 -30.17
C LYS A 210 7.89 -32.87 -29.51
N SER A 211 7.34 -32.98 -28.28
CA SER A 211 7.26 -34.23 -27.54
C SER A 211 6.19 -35.20 -28.10
N GLY A 212 5.16 -34.69 -28.75
CA GLY A 212 4.13 -35.52 -29.43
C GLY A 212 4.60 -36.21 -30.72
N ASN A 213 5.78 -35.83 -31.25
CA ASN A 213 6.34 -36.34 -32.49
C ASN A 213 7.54 -37.29 -32.31
N ARG A 214 7.95 -37.60 -31.08
CA ARG A 214 9.07 -38.53 -30.81
C ARG A 214 8.65 -39.63 -29.86
N ASP A 215 8.47 -40.83 -30.39
CA ASP A 215 8.38 -42.05 -29.62
C ASP A 215 9.72 -42.33 -28.88
N GLY A 216 9.63 -42.66 -27.60
CA GLY A 216 10.58 -43.54 -26.95
C GLY A 216 11.74 -42.95 -26.18
N ASN A 217 11.59 -41.92 -25.34
CA ASN A 217 12.48 -41.83 -24.16
C ASN A 217 11.82 -41.01 -23.03
N ARG A 218 11.11 -41.71 -22.13
CA ARG A 218 10.30 -41.10 -21.06
C ARG A 218 11.14 -40.49 -19.91
N ASN A 219 12.41 -40.86 -19.74
CA ASN A 219 13.16 -40.53 -18.52
C ASN A 219 14.11 -39.34 -18.58
N THR A 220 14.47 -38.85 -19.76
CA THR A 220 15.50 -37.80 -19.88
C THR A 220 14.99 -36.36 -19.78
N ASN A 221 13.71 -36.11 -19.60
CA ASN A 221 13.17 -34.75 -19.79
C ASN A 221 12.32 -34.15 -18.66
N ILE A 222 12.30 -34.74 -17.45
CA ILE A 222 11.52 -34.14 -16.33
C ILE A 222 12.10 -32.79 -15.90
N LEU A 223 13.43 -32.69 -15.81
CA LEU A 223 14.11 -31.43 -15.46
C LEU A 223 13.92 -30.37 -16.57
N LEU A 224 14.10 -30.72 -17.83
CA LEU A 224 13.90 -29.83 -18.97
C LEU A 224 12.44 -29.42 -19.13
N ARG A 225 11.49 -30.26 -18.71
CA ARG A 225 10.07 -29.97 -18.74
C ARG A 225 9.66 -28.98 -17.66
N LYS A 226 10.30 -29.00 -16.49
CA LYS A 226 10.05 -28.10 -15.37
C LYS A 226 10.82 -26.78 -15.46
N PHE A 227 11.87 -26.71 -16.27
CA PHE A 227 12.73 -25.51 -16.40
C PHE A 227 11.96 -24.19 -16.64
N PRO A 228 10.93 -24.10 -17.51
CA PRO A 228 10.21 -22.84 -17.67
C PRO A 228 9.45 -22.39 -16.42
N ILE A 229 8.96 -23.33 -15.60
CA ILE A 229 8.28 -22.99 -14.33
C ILE A 229 9.30 -22.48 -13.32
N VAL A 230 10.45 -23.15 -13.22
CA VAL A 230 11.52 -22.71 -12.32
C VAL A 230 12.02 -21.33 -12.73
N LEU A 231 12.20 -21.10 -14.04
CA LEU A 231 12.64 -19.82 -14.56
C LEU A 231 11.66 -18.69 -14.21
N ILE A 232 10.35 -18.87 -14.51
CA ILE A 232 9.37 -17.84 -14.19
C ILE A 232 9.21 -17.64 -12.69
N GLY A 233 9.22 -18.73 -11.91
CA GLY A 233 9.18 -18.65 -10.46
C GLY A 233 10.37 -17.87 -9.89
N SER A 234 11.58 -18.11 -10.41
CA SER A 234 12.78 -17.36 -10.02
C SER A 234 12.68 -15.88 -10.40
N VAL A 235 12.20 -15.56 -11.61
CA VAL A 235 12.01 -14.17 -12.05
C VAL A 235 10.97 -13.47 -11.19
N VAL A 236 9.82 -14.10 -10.94
CA VAL A 236 8.77 -13.53 -10.05
C VAL A 236 9.34 -13.28 -8.66
N LEU A 237 10.05 -14.27 -8.11
CA LEU A 237 10.68 -14.16 -6.78
C LEU A 237 11.67 -13.00 -6.74
N LEU A 238 12.56 -12.88 -7.72
CA LEU A 238 13.53 -11.77 -7.80
C LEU A 238 12.86 -10.41 -7.91
N LEU A 239 11.80 -10.30 -8.70
CA LEU A 239 11.06 -9.04 -8.84
C LEU A 239 10.32 -8.65 -7.57
N VAL A 240 9.74 -9.63 -6.85
CA VAL A 240 9.06 -9.40 -5.57
C VAL A 240 10.05 -9.15 -4.43
N LEU A 241 11.25 -9.78 -4.48
CA LEU A 241 12.28 -9.58 -3.44
C LEU A 241 13.03 -8.24 -3.56
N ARG A 242 12.96 -7.57 -4.71
CA ARG A 242 13.57 -6.25 -4.91
C ARG A 242 12.49 -5.17 -4.85
N PRO A 243 12.18 -4.61 -3.66
CA PRO A 243 11.26 -3.49 -3.56
C PRO A 243 11.80 -2.28 -4.35
N VAL A 244 10.91 -1.39 -4.72
CA VAL A 244 11.30 -0.06 -5.18
C VAL A 244 11.94 0.64 -3.98
N LYS A 245 13.08 1.28 -4.16
CA LYS A 245 13.73 2.07 -3.10
C LYS A 245 13.35 3.53 -3.32
N SER A 246 12.93 4.21 -2.26
CA SER A 246 12.65 5.63 -2.27
C SER A 246 13.95 6.43 -2.45
N ASN A 247 13.91 7.48 -3.27
CA ASN A 247 14.97 8.47 -3.38
C ASN A 247 14.66 9.74 -2.56
N HIS A 248 13.47 9.81 -1.93
CA HIS A 248 13.11 10.96 -1.13
C HIS A 248 14.02 11.09 0.09
N LEU A 249 14.63 12.25 0.23
CA LEU A 249 15.25 12.70 1.47
C LEU A 249 14.16 13.19 2.45
N MET A 250 13.21 13.95 1.89
CA MET A 250 12.05 14.44 2.61
C MET A 250 10.85 14.57 1.66
N ALA A 251 9.64 14.40 2.19
CA ALA A 251 8.42 14.70 1.46
C ALA A 251 7.38 15.31 2.41
N VAL A 252 6.88 16.50 2.06
CA VAL A 252 5.70 17.10 2.68
C VAL A 252 4.49 16.64 1.88
N LEU A 253 3.64 15.83 2.49
CA LEU A 253 2.49 15.23 1.82
C LEU A 253 1.35 16.25 1.70
N ASP A 254 0.62 16.19 0.60
CA ASP A 254 -0.69 16.85 0.50
C ASP A 254 -1.71 16.08 1.35
N VAL A 255 -1.77 16.40 2.62
CA VAL A 255 -2.74 15.86 3.57
C VAL A 255 -4.00 16.72 3.69
N GLY A 256 -4.11 17.80 2.90
CA GLY A 256 -5.09 18.85 3.09
C GLY A 256 -4.68 19.79 4.23
N GLN A 257 -5.63 20.24 5.05
CA GLN A 257 -5.32 21.08 6.20
C GLN A 257 -4.79 20.25 7.36
N GLY A 258 -3.48 20.32 7.58
CA GLY A 258 -2.72 19.56 8.56
C GLY A 258 -1.28 19.33 8.13
N ASP A 259 -0.54 18.53 8.86
CA ASP A 259 0.84 18.18 8.59
C ASP A 259 1.02 16.67 8.41
N GLY A 260 1.86 16.30 7.46
CA GLY A 260 2.31 14.93 7.25
C GLY A 260 3.63 14.93 6.50
N ILE A 261 4.74 14.66 7.19
CA ILE A 261 6.07 14.84 6.64
C ILE A 261 6.88 13.57 6.81
N TYR A 262 7.30 12.99 5.70
CA TYR A 262 8.28 11.92 5.70
C TYR A 262 9.69 12.50 5.63
N VAL A 263 10.60 11.95 6.43
CA VAL A 263 12.02 12.32 6.45
C VAL A 263 12.87 11.07 6.51
N ARG A 264 13.89 10.98 5.68
CA ARG A 264 14.92 9.96 5.74
C ARG A 264 16.14 10.51 6.48
N LEU A 265 16.60 9.78 7.49
CA LEU A 265 17.81 10.10 8.24
C LEU A 265 18.85 9.01 7.95
N GLY A 266 19.99 9.40 7.38
CA GLY A 266 21.01 8.46 6.90
C GLY A 266 20.50 7.60 5.72
N GLU A 267 20.99 6.35 5.64
CA GLU A 267 20.62 5.48 4.51
C GLU A 267 19.31 4.72 4.72
N ASP A 268 18.98 4.34 5.98
CA ASP A 268 17.93 3.35 6.24
C ASP A 268 16.99 3.73 7.40
N THR A 269 17.12 4.92 8.01
CA THR A 269 16.24 5.36 9.11
C THR A 269 15.10 6.22 8.57
N ASN A 270 13.87 5.74 8.70
CA ASN A 270 12.67 6.39 8.21
C ASN A 270 11.95 7.09 9.36
N LEU A 271 11.73 8.37 9.23
CA LEU A 271 11.01 9.21 10.18
C LEU A 271 9.71 9.67 9.56
N PHE A 272 8.71 9.87 10.38
CA PHE A 272 7.48 10.54 9.98
C PHE A 272 7.12 11.56 11.05
N LEU A 273 6.83 12.78 10.64
CA LEU A 273 6.49 13.89 11.51
C LEU A 273 5.01 14.21 11.30
N ASP A 274 4.27 14.22 12.39
CA ASP A 274 2.83 14.42 12.43
C ASP A 274 2.06 13.40 11.57
N GLY A 275 1.03 13.79 10.90
CA GLY A 275 0.24 12.92 10.03
C GLY A 275 -1.24 13.08 10.31
N GLY A 276 -1.74 14.30 10.19
CA GLY A 276 -3.14 14.57 10.43
C GLY A 276 -3.79 15.44 9.36
N SER A 277 -5.12 15.57 9.44
CA SER A 277 -5.91 16.44 8.59
C SER A 277 -7.25 16.76 9.21
N THR A 278 -7.74 17.99 9.05
CA THR A 278 -9.11 18.38 9.43
C THR A 278 -10.10 18.34 8.27
N ASP A 279 -9.65 18.23 7.03
CA ASP A 279 -10.49 18.27 5.82
C ASP A 279 -10.44 16.99 4.99
N VAL A 280 -9.35 16.18 5.10
CA VAL A 280 -9.23 14.89 4.42
C VAL A 280 -9.62 13.74 5.36
N SER A 281 -10.75 13.12 5.07
CA SER A 281 -11.20 11.93 5.81
C SER A 281 -10.26 10.75 5.57
N LYS A 282 -9.89 10.05 6.64
CA LYS A 282 -9.01 8.86 6.60
C LYS A 282 -7.66 9.14 5.93
N VAL A 283 -7.03 10.21 6.35
CA VAL A 283 -5.74 10.68 5.80
C VAL A 283 -4.63 9.62 5.91
N GLY A 284 -4.58 8.90 7.03
CA GLY A 284 -3.63 7.79 7.23
C GLY A 284 -3.81 6.69 6.18
N THR A 285 -5.07 6.31 5.94
CA THR A 285 -5.43 5.24 5.01
C THR A 285 -5.26 5.63 3.54
N TYR A 286 -5.63 6.86 3.16
CA TYR A 286 -5.74 7.25 1.74
C TYR A 286 -4.61 8.15 1.25
N ARG A 287 -3.80 8.75 2.14
CA ARG A 287 -2.66 9.59 1.78
C ARG A 287 -1.34 9.00 2.28
N ILE A 288 -1.22 8.79 3.60
CA ILE A 288 0.05 8.40 4.24
C ILE A 288 0.46 6.97 3.86
N LEU A 289 -0.40 5.97 4.11
CA LEU A 289 -0.05 4.57 3.80
C LEU A 289 0.23 4.34 2.31
N PRO A 290 -0.55 4.89 1.35
CA PRO A 290 -0.22 4.79 -0.07
C PRO A 290 1.13 5.41 -0.41
N PHE A 291 1.48 6.57 0.14
CA PHE A 291 2.79 7.18 -0.05
C PHE A 291 3.92 6.27 0.46
N LEU A 292 3.82 5.81 1.71
CA LEU A 292 4.84 4.95 2.31
C LEU A 292 5.00 3.65 1.52
N LYS A 293 3.90 2.98 1.20
CA LYS A 293 3.91 1.72 0.46
C LYS A 293 4.40 1.88 -0.98
N SER A 294 3.97 2.93 -1.70
CA SER A 294 4.40 3.17 -3.08
C SER A 294 5.90 3.40 -3.20
N ASN A 295 6.47 4.06 -2.20
CA ASN A 295 7.91 4.32 -2.09
C ASN A 295 8.71 3.13 -1.53
N GLY A 296 8.05 2.00 -1.24
CA GLY A 296 8.71 0.81 -0.71
C GLY A 296 9.19 0.95 0.74
N ILE A 297 8.68 1.95 1.46
CA ILE A 297 8.98 2.17 2.88
C ILE A 297 8.18 1.15 3.67
N THR A 298 8.87 0.19 4.27
CA THR A 298 8.26 -0.97 4.93
C THR A 298 7.97 -0.75 6.40
N LYS A 299 8.61 0.25 7.00
CA LYS A 299 8.45 0.62 8.40
C LYS A 299 8.82 2.09 8.62
N ILE A 300 8.27 2.69 9.66
CA ILE A 300 8.74 3.94 10.25
C ILE A 300 9.47 3.63 11.54
N ASP A 301 10.73 4.04 11.61
CA ASP A 301 11.57 3.82 12.78
C ASP A 301 11.19 4.75 13.95
N TYR A 302 10.83 6.00 13.64
CA TYR A 302 10.38 6.98 14.63
C TYR A 302 9.26 7.82 14.04
N TRP A 303 8.09 7.81 14.70
CA TRP A 303 6.96 8.66 14.35
C TRP A 303 6.83 9.77 15.39
N PHE A 304 7.10 11.00 14.97
CA PHE A 304 7.04 12.18 15.81
C PHE A 304 5.65 12.79 15.79
N ILE A 305 5.18 13.27 16.93
CA ILE A 305 4.00 14.12 17.04
C ILE A 305 4.45 15.44 17.65
N SER A 306 4.23 16.55 16.93
CA SER A 306 4.58 17.88 17.39
C SER A 306 3.71 18.31 18.56
N HIS A 307 2.40 18.17 18.44
CA HIS A 307 1.38 18.42 19.47
C HIS A 307 0.14 17.55 19.20
N TYR A 308 -0.92 17.67 20.04
CA TYR A 308 -1.99 16.66 20.01
C TYR A 308 -3.27 17.11 19.29
N ASP A 309 -3.22 18.15 18.45
CA ASP A 309 -4.37 18.54 17.65
C ASP A 309 -4.68 17.54 16.54
N GLU A 310 -5.93 17.52 16.08
CA GLU A 310 -6.46 16.48 15.17
C GLU A 310 -5.72 16.46 13.83
N ASP A 311 -5.36 17.64 13.32
CA ASP A 311 -4.63 17.82 12.05
C ASP A 311 -3.15 17.43 12.10
N HIS A 312 -2.68 16.93 13.26
CA HIS A 312 -1.34 16.36 13.42
C HIS A 312 -1.36 14.88 13.81
N VAL A 313 -2.48 14.35 14.34
CA VAL A 313 -2.52 13.05 15.01
C VAL A 313 -3.38 12.01 14.31
N ASN A 314 -4.53 12.38 13.71
CA ASN A 314 -5.54 11.41 13.31
C ASN A 314 -5.04 10.36 12.28
N GLY A 315 -4.10 10.71 11.43
CA GLY A 315 -3.48 9.76 10.50
C GLY A 315 -2.58 8.74 11.18
N LEU A 316 -1.83 9.12 12.24
CA LEU A 316 -1.10 8.15 13.05
C LEU A 316 -2.06 7.14 13.69
N LEU A 317 -3.16 7.61 14.28
CA LEU A 317 -4.17 6.72 14.90
C LEU A 317 -4.70 5.70 13.88
N GLU A 318 -5.00 6.15 12.65
CA GLU A 318 -5.44 5.26 11.57
C GLU A 318 -4.35 4.24 11.15
N VAL A 319 -3.10 4.68 11.03
CA VAL A 319 -1.98 3.79 10.70
C VAL A 319 -1.77 2.75 11.79
N LEU A 320 -1.90 3.14 13.06
CA LEU A 320 -1.80 2.24 14.22
C LEU A 320 -2.94 1.22 14.30
N GLU A 321 -4.06 1.43 13.62
CA GLU A 321 -5.13 0.44 13.48
C GLU A 321 -4.83 -0.62 12.41
N THR A 322 -3.81 -0.40 11.57
CA THR A 322 -3.36 -1.36 10.55
C THR A 322 -2.17 -2.20 11.04
N GLU A 323 -1.72 -3.16 10.22
CA GLU A 323 -0.50 -3.94 10.49
C GLU A 323 0.79 -3.27 10.00
N TYR A 324 0.74 -1.99 9.58
CA TYR A 324 1.94 -1.27 9.13
C TYR A 324 2.91 -1.04 10.31
N SER A 325 4.21 -1.28 10.09
CA SER A 325 5.20 -1.24 11.18
C SER A 325 5.58 0.18 11.56
N VAL A 326 5.37 0.52 12.84
CA VAL A 326 5.90 1.70 13.52
C VAL A 326 6.70 1.20 14.70
N GLU A 327 7.99 1.53 14.76
CA GLU A 327 8.90 0.99 15.78
C GLU A 327 8.88 1.81 17.07
N ASN A 328 8.80 3.15 16.96
CA ASN A 328 8.79 4.06 18.10
C ASN A 328 7.87 5.25 17.82
N ILE A 329 7.18 5.74 18.84
CA ILE A 329 6.42 7.00 18.82
C ILE A 329 7.11 8.02 19.69
N ILE A 330 7.38 9.20 19.14
CA ILE A 330 8.05 10.30 19.83
C ILE A 330 7.02 11.40 20.13
N LEU A 331 6.89 11.77 21.39
CA LEU A 331 5.91 12.74 21.88
C LEU A 331 6.58 13.93 22.60
N PRO A 332 5.99 15.14 22.56
CA PRO A 332 6.54 16.33 23.20
C PRO A 332 6.42 16.29 24.74
N GLY A 333 5.48 15.51 25.27
CA GLY A 333 5.26 15.42 26.72
C GLY A 333 3.99 14.66 27.06
N LYS A 334 3.74 14.45 28.35
CA LYS A 334 2.54 13.77 28.84
C LYS A 334 1.40 14.77 28.99
N GLN A 335 0.27 14.45 28.38
CA GLN A 335 -0.97 15.23 28.49
C GLN A 335 -2.16 14.30 28.76
N PRO A 336 -2.29 13.74 29.99
CA PRO A 336 -3.28 12.72 30.31
C PRO A 336 -4.73 13.13 30.09
N ASP A 337 -5.02 14.44 30.12
CA ASP A 337 -6.36 15.00 29.94
C ASP A 337 -6.75 15.18 28.47
N VAL A 338 -5.78 15.02 27.54
CA VAL A 338 -6.02 15.19 26.10
C VAL A 338 -6.42 13.85 25.47
N LYS A 339 -7.58 13.84 24.80
CA LYS A 339 -8.16 12.63 24.20
C LYS A 339 -7.22 11.97 23.18
N ASN A 340 -6.59 12.76 22.32
CA ASN A 340 -5.70 12.23 21.27
C ASN A 340 -4.44 11.58 21.89
N TYR A 341 -3.87 12.18 22.94
CA TYR A 341 -2.80 11.56 23.71
C TYR A 341 -3.21 10.20 24.29
N GLN A 342 -4.40 10.12 24.92
CA GLN A 342 -4.93 8.87 25.47
C GLN A 342 -5.08 7.81 24.38
N SER A 343 -5.59 8.21 23.19
CA SER A 343 -5.78 7.31 22.04
C SER A 343 -4.46 6.77 21.52
N ILE A 344 -3.43 7.62 21.38
CA ILE A 344 -2.07 7.20 21.01
C ILE A 344 -1.53 6.19 22.00
N CYS A 345 -1.61 6.47 23.31
CA CYS A 345 -1.11 5.59 24.36
C CYS A 345 -1.81 4.22 24.33
N ALA A 346 -3.13 4.19 24.17
CA ALA A 346 -3.90 2.94 24.13
C ALA A 346 -3.56 2.09 22.90
N LEU A 347 -3.39 2.71 21.73
CA LEU A 347 -3.00 2.00 20.51
C LEU A 347 -1.54 1.52 20.55
N ALA A 348 -0.63 2.34 21.08
CA ALA A 348 0.76 1.98 21.26
C ALA A 348 0.93 0.79 22.21
N GLU A 349 0.21 0.79 23.35
CA GLU A 349 0.19 -0.32 24.31
C GLU A 349 -0.34 -1.60 23.67
N ARG A 350 -1.47 -1.52 22.95
CA ARG A 350 -2.06 -2.67 22.25
C ARG A 350 -1.10 -3.31 21.25
N ARG A 351 -0.24 -2.50 20.62
CA ARG A 351 0.73 -2.92 19.61
C ARG A 351 2.13 -3.16 20.14
N ASN A 352 2.36 -2.97 21.43
CA ASN A 352 3.69 -3.00 22.08
C ASN A 352 4.70 -2.04 21.43
N ILE A 353 4.26 -0.84 21.04
CA ILE A 353 5.13 0.20 20.47
C ILE A 353 5.62 1.10 21.61
N PRO A 354 6.93 1.28 21.78
CA PRO A 354 7.46 2.16 22.80
C PRO A 354 7.14 3.63 22.49
N ILE A 355 6.78 4.38 23.54
CA ILE A 355 6.61 5.83 23.51
C ILE A 355 7.80 6.47 24.19
N VAL A 356 8.45 7.39 23.50
CA VAL A 356 9.58 8.18 23.99
C VAL A 356 9.15 9.65 24.07
N TYR A 357 9.40 10.30 25.20
CA TYR A 357 9.17 11.72 25.36
C TYR A 357 10.48 12.46 25.10
N MET A 358 10.48 13.28 24.05
CA MET A 358 11.67 14.00 23.61
C MET A 358 11.65 15.44 24.13
N LYS A 359 12.79 15.91 24.57
CA LYS A 359 12.98 17.25 25.11
C LYS A 359 14.23 17.89 24.51
N GLU A 360 14.43 19.17 24.78
CA GLU A 360 15.61 19.92 24.37
C GLU A 360 16.92 19.16 24.63
N GLY A 361 17.76 19.13 23.58
CA GLY A 361 19.06 18.48 23.62
C GLY A 361 19.02 16.99 23.28
N ASP A 362 17.84 16.34 23.31
CA ASP A 362 17.69 14.99 22.80
C ASP A 362 17.87 14.96 21.28
N CYS A 363 18.50 13.91 20.78
CA CYS A 363 18.86 13.80 19.37
C CYS A 363 18.77 12.34 18.90
N ILE A 364 18.21 12.13 17.74
CA ILE A 364 18.30 10.87 17.00
C ILE A 364 19.36 11.04 15.93
N ARG A 365 20.27 10.07 15.83
CA ARG A 365 21.41 10.11 14.91
C ARG A 365 21.44 8.86 14.04
N SER A 366 21.70 9.07 12.75
CA SER A 366 21.97 8.00 11.80
C SER A 366 23.18 8.37 10.93
N GLY A 367 24.34 7.78 11.23
CA GLY A 367 25.61 8.22 10.64
C GLY A 367 25.99 9.65 11.06
N GLU A 368 26.17 10.53 10.09
CA GLU A 368 26.45 11.95 10.32
C GLU A 368 25.17 12.80 10.43
N ASP A 369 24.03 12.25 10.02
CA ASP A 369 22.75 12.93 9.97
C ASP A 369 22.08 12.91 11.35
N THR A 370 21.42 14.02 11.71
CA THR A 370 20.77 14.19 13.01
C THR A 370 19.42 14.86 12.89
N ILE A 371 18.52 14.51 13.81
CA ILE A 371 17.33 15.28 14.15
C ILE A 371 17.34 15.55 15.64
N SER A 372 17.35 16.82 16.04
CA SER A 372 17.52 17.27 17.40
C SER A 372 16.32 18.08 17.87
N CYS A 373 15.92 17.90 19.11
CA CYS A 373 14.83 18.64 19.72
C CYS A 373 15.32 20.00 20.26
N LEU A 374 14.66 21.07 19.88
CA LEU A 374 14.88 22.43 20.41
C LEU A 374 13.82 22.83 21.44
N LEU A 375 12.57 22.36 21.26
CA LEU A 375 11.46 22.47 22.20
C LEU A 375 10.68 21.14 22.19
N PRO A 376 10.05 20.73 23.32
CA PRO A 376 9.95 21.44 24.60
C PRO A 376 11.25 21.42 25.38
N ASP A 377 11.49 22.51 26.11
CA ASP A 377 12.52 22.58 27.17
C ASP A 377 11.84 22.59 28.56
N GLY A 378 12.62 22.40 29.61
CA GLY A 378 12.09 22.36 30.97
C GLY A 378 11.72 23.74 31.55
N GLU A 379 12.02 24.83 30.86
CA GLU A 379 11.88 26.21 31.36
C GLU A 379 10.70 26.92 30.65
N TYR A 380 10.42 26.59 29.38
CA TYR A 380 9.35 27.20 28.62
C TYR A 380 7.96 26.66 29.05
N GLN A 381 7.03 27.57 29.28
CA GLN A 381 5.65 27.26 29.59
C GLN A 381 4.76 27.78 28.44
N ALA A 382 4.24 26.89 27.64
CA ALA A 382 3.34 27.23 26.57
C ALA A 382 1.98 27.74 27.08
N GLU A 383 1.44 28.76 26.45
CA GLU A 383 0.15 29.34 26.81
C GLU A 383 -1.04 28.52 26.28
N ASP A 384 -0.86 27.84 25.13
CA ASP A 384 -1.89 27.04 24.47
C ASP A 384 -1.34 25.68 23.95
N GLU A 385 -2.17 24.90 23.25
CA GLU A 385 -1.76 23.61 22.70
C GLU A 385 -0.76 23.75 21.55
N ASN A 386 -0.90 24.78 20.70
CA ASN A 386 0.01 25.03 19.59
C ASN A 386 1.43 25.37 20.09
N GLY A 387 1.51 26.15 21.18
CA GLY A 387 2.77 26.49 21.82
C GLY A 387 3.50 25.30 22.45
N LYS A 388 2.83 24.17 22.66
CA LYS A 388 3.46 22.91 23.11
C LYS A 388 4.12 22.14 21.97
N SER A 389 4.11 22.68 20.75
CA SER A 389 4.68 22.04 19.58
C SER A 389 6.16 21.69 19.76
N MET A 390 6.49 20.46 19.39
CA MET A 390 7.88 20.02 19.31
C MET A 390 8.56 20.72 18.13
N ILE A 391 9.64 21.44 18.40
CA ILE A 391 10.46 22.08 17.35
C ILE A 391 11.72 21.24 17.16
N LEU A 392 11.94 20.83 15.91
CA LEU A 392 13.01 19.92 15.54
C LEU A 392 13.98 20.56 14.55
N LEU A 393 15.27 20.43 14.79
CA LEU A 393 16.35 20.79 13.88
C LEU A 393 16.84 19.53 13.17
N TYR A 394 16.73 19.51 11.86
CA TYR A 394 17.22 18.46 10.98
C TYR A 394 18.52 18.88 10.31
N GLN A 395 19.54 18.05 10.38
CA GLN A 395 20.85 18.33 9.83
C GLN A 395 21.41 17.08 9.16
N THR A 396 21.74 17.20 7.89
CA THR A 396 22.47 16.20 7.14
C THR A 396 23.74 16.81 6.54
N LYS A 397 24.51 15.98 5.88
CA LYS A 397 25.66 16.46 5.10
C LYS A 397 25.28 17.45 3.98
N TYR A 398 24.05 17.38 3.48
CA TYR A 398 23.63 18.06 2.26
C TYR A 398 22.68 19.21 2.51
N ILE A 399 21.85 19.11 3.56
CA ILE A 399 20.79 20.06 3.83
C ILE A 399 20.49 20.12 5.34
N SER A 400 20.12 21.29 5.78
CA SER A 400 19.65 21.55 7.15
C SER A 400 18.28 22.21 7.10
N GLY A 401 17.45 21.94 8.11
CA GLY A 401 16.13 22.53 8.17
C GLY A 401 15.49 22.48 9.54
N ILE A 402 14.43 23.23 9.72
CA ILE A 402 13.69 23.29 10.96
C ILE A 402 12.21 22.97 10.73
N PHE A 403 11.67 22.14 11.61
CA PHE A 403 10.25 21.83 11.68
C PHE A 403 9.68 22.45 12.96
N THR A 404 8.69 23.30 12.85
CA THR A 404 8.18 24.09 13.96
C THR A 404 6.82 23.63 14.48
N GLY A 405 6.20 22.62 13.83
CA GLY A 405 4.81 22.26 14.10
C GLY A 405 3.92 23.49 13.96
N ASP A 406 3.08 23.74 14.96
CA ASP A 406 2.21 24.90 15.02
C ASP A 406 2.68 26.00 15.98
N ALA A 407 3.95 25.97 16.35
CA ALA A 407 4.60 26.98 17.16
C ALA A 407 4.39 28.39 16.56
N GLY A 408 4.13 29.34 17.45
CA GLY A 408 3.87 30.73 17.12
C GLY A 408 5.00 31.68 17.52
N GLU A 409 4.67 32.97 17.54
CA GLU A 409 5.60 34.06 17.85
C GLU A 409 6.26 33.91 19.25
N ALA A 410 5.55 33.37 20.23
CA ALA A 410 6.08 33.23 21.60
C ALA A 410 7.23 32.22 21.64
N GLU A 411 7.07 31.06 20.98
CA GLU A 411 8.09 30.00 20.89
C GLU A 411 9.27 30.45 20.03
N GLU A 412 9.02 31.15 18.93
CA GLU A 412 10.05 31.74 18.08
C GLU A 412 10.92 32.75 18.86
N ASN A 413 10.30 33.66 19.63
CA ASN A 413 11.01 34.63 20.49
C ASN A 413 11.81 33.91 21.56
N TRP A 414 11.27 32.86 22.19
CA TRP A 414 11.99 32.05 23.16
C TRP A 414 13.27 31.44 22.59
N LEU A 415 13.18 30.86 21.40
CA LEU A 415 14.37 30.29 20.74
C LEU A 415 15.40 31.36 20.37
N LEU A 416 14.94 32.56 19.97
CA LEU A 416 15.83 33.71 19.71
C LEU A 416 16.55 34.18 20.95
N GLU A 417 15.87 34.32 22.10
CA GLU A 417 16.45 34.74 23.36
C GLU A 417 17.49 33.74 23.90
N LYS A 418 17.23 32.44 23.70
CA LYS A 418 18.17 31.38 24.08
C LYS A 418 19.33 31.22 23.10
N GLN A 419 19.37 31.99 22.01
CA GLN A 419 20.38 31.89 20.94
C GLN A 419 20.53 30.50 20.35
N ARG A 420 19.41 29.79 20.21
CA ARG A 420 19.34 28.39 19.74
C ARG A 420 19.03 28.24 18.27
N LEU A 421 19.16 29.30 17.48
CA LEU A 421 18.87 29.31 16.07
C LEU A 421 20.15 29.41 15.24
N TRP A 422 20.13 28.68 14.13
CA TRP A 422 21.18 28.68 13.12
C TRP A 422 20.58 28.95 11.75
N LYS A 423 21.39 29.39 10.83
CA LYS A 423 20.97 29.42 9.42
C LYS A 423 20.63 28.00 8.96
N VAL A 424 19.54 27.87 8.24
CA VAL A 424 19.06 26.61 7.70
C VAL A 424 18.72 26.77 6.23
N ASP A 425 18.77 25.67 5.49
CA ASP A 425 18.45 25.69 4.06
C ASP A 425 16.94 25.70 3.84
N PHE A 426 16.15 25.04 4.72
CA PHE A 426 14.69 25.08 4.63
C PHE A 426 14.01 25.33 5.99
N LEU A 427 12.84 25.94 5.90
CA LEU A 427 11.87 26.07 6.99
C LEU A 427 10.58 25.36 6.62
N LYS A 428 10.12 24.37 7.41
CA LYS A 428 8.70 24.00 7.41
C LYS A 428 7.95 25.09 8.19
N VAL A 429 7.20 25.87 7.43
CA VAL A 429 6.50 27.05 7.95
C VAL A 429 5.51 26.65 9.04
N GLY A 430 5.56 27.33 10.18
CA GLY A 430 4.73 27.03 11.34
C GLY A 430 3.26 27.29 11.11
N HIS A 431 2.42 26.50 11.77
CA HIS A 431 0.97 26.66 11.84
C HIS A 431 0.34 26.91 10.48
N HIS A 432 0.74 26.09 9.49
CA HIS A 432 0.23 26.08 8.10
C HIS A 432 0.33 27.45 7.39
N GLY A 433 1.23 28.33 7.82
CA GLY A 433 1.35 29.70 7.30
C GLY A 433 0.44 30.70 8.00
N SER A 434 0.10 30.49 9.26
CA SER A 434 -0.61 31.44 10.11
C SER A 434 0.15 32.76 10.21
N LYS A 435 -0.59 33.89 10.27
CA LYS A 435 0.01 35.21 10.49
C LYS A 435 0.72 35.38 11.85
N TYR A 436 0.44 34.48 12.80
CA TYR A 436 1.00 34.47 14.15
C TYR A 436 2.27 33.61 14.27
N SER A 437 2.76 33.06 13.18
CA SER A 437 4.00 32.29 13.09
C SER A 437 4.95 32.87 12.04
N SER A 438 6.18 32.38 11.98
CA SER A 438 7.20 32.79 11.01
C SER A 438 7.43 34.31 11.02
N THR A 439 7.76 34.82 12.21
CA THR A 439 8.00 36.27 12.42
C THR A 439 9.23 36.74 11.67
N GLU A 440 9.28 38.06 11.36
CA GLU A 440 10.42 38.65 10.64
C GLU A 440 11.74 38.41 11.34
N LYS A 441 11.79 38.52 12.69
CA LYS A 441 12.98 38.27 13.48
C LYS A 441 13.46 36.83 13.39
N PHE A 442 12.50 35.89 13.43
CA PHE A 442 12.76 34.47 13.31
C PHE A 442 13.31 34.11 11.91
N LEU A 443 12.63 34.60 10.87
CA LEU A 443 13.06 34.39 9.49
C LEU A 443 14.45 35.00 9.22
N LYS A 444 14.73 36.18 9.78
CA LYS A 444 16.06 36.82 9.67
C LYS A 444 17.16 36.01 10.35
N ALA A 445 16.86 35.36 11.46
CA ALA A 445 17.83 34.52 12.18
C ALA A 445 18.10 33.21 11.42
N LEU A 446 17.05 32.57 10.89
CA LEU A 446 17.13 31.31 10.13
C LEU A 446 17.68 31.52 8.72
N SER A 447 17.36 32.64 8.08
CA SER A 447 17.67 32.94 6.65
C SER A 447 17.43 31.76 5.72
N PRO A 448 16.22 31.15 5.71
CA PRO A 448 15.96 29.94 4.94
C PRO A 448 15.94 30.25 3.43
N GLU A 449 16.53 29.38 2.62
CA GLU A 449 16.42 29.46 1.16
C GLU A 449 15.05 28.94 0.69
N LEU A 450 14.48 27.97 1.39
CA LEU A 450 13.22 27.32 1.07
C LEU A 450 12.21 27.44 2.21
N ALA A 451 10.98 27.76 1.88
CA ALA A 451 9.84 27.78 2.80
C ALA A 451 8.79 26.75 2.34
N LEU A 452 8.54 25.73 3.15
CA LEU A 452 7.62 24.66 2.85
C LEU A 452 6.33 24.83 3.66
N ILE A 453 5.21 25.00 2.99
CA ILE A 453 3.90 25.22 3.61
C ILE A 453 3.03 24.00 3.36
N SER A 454 2.48 23.42 4.43
CA SER A 454 1.45 22.39 4.35
C SER A 454 0.11 23.02 4.71
N CYS A 455 -0.83 23.08 3.77
CA CYS A 455 -2.16 23.63 4.00
C CYS A 455 -3.15 23.09 2.96
N GLY A 456 -4.44 23.08 3.31
CA GLY A 456 -5.52 22.59 2.46
C GLY A 456 -6.07 23.66 1.51
N GLU A 457 -6.52 23.22 0.33
CA GLU A 457 -7.27 24.09 -0.59
C GLU A 457 -8.62 24.48 0.03
N ASN A 458 -8.95 25.76 0.02
CA ASN A 458 -10.19 26.30 0.62
C ASN A 458 -10.35 26.03 2.13
N ASN A 459 -9.25 25.94 2.87
CA ASN A 459 -9.31 25.74 4.32
C ASN A 459 -10.04 26.90 5.02
N ARG A 460 -10.75 26.57 6.11
CA ARG A 460 -11.58 27.55 6.85
C ARG A 460 -10.79 28.62 7.60
N TYR A 461 -9.47 28.44 7.73
CA TYR A 461 -8.59 29.34 8.50
C TYR A 461 -8.01 30.45 7.62
N GLY A 462 -8.11 30.31 6.30
CA GLY A 462 -7.50 31.24 5.33
C GLY A 462 -5.98 31.12 5.24
N HIS A 463 -5.44 29.99 5.61
CA HIS A 463 -4.01 29.69 5.50
C HIS A 463 -3.61 29.34 4.05
N PRO A 464 -2.41 29.73 3.60
CA PRO A 464 -1.46 30.61 4.31
C PRO A 464 -1.93 32.07 4.28
N HIS A 465 -1.76 32.80 5.37
CA HIS A 465 -2.09 34.21 5.41
C HIS A 465 -1.12 35.04 4.55
N GLN A 466 -1.66 36.10 3.93
CA GLN A 466 -0.84 36.95 3.05
C GLN A 466 0.33 37.64 3.77
N GLU A 467 0.15 37.94 5.05
CA GLU A 467 1.19 38.51 5.90
C GLU A 467 2.40 37.58 6.02
N THR A 468 2.16 36.30 6.18
CA THR A 468 3.23 35.28 6.26
C THR A 468 3.93 35.12 4.92
N ILE A 469 3.16 35.06 3.82
CA ILE A 469 3.73 35.02 2.47
C ILE A 469 4.61 36.23 2.18
N ASN A 470 4.18 37.43 2.61
CA ASN A 470 4.97 38.65 2.43
C ASN A 470 6.29 38.58 3.23
N ARG A 471 6.26 38.18 4.50
CA ARG A 471 7.47 38.01 5.32
C ARG A 471 8.46 36.99 4.73
N LEU A 472 7.96 35.87 4.19
CA LEU A 472 8.80 34.86 3.55
C LEU A 472 9.47 35.41 2.26
N LYS A 473 8.73 36.20 1.44
CA LYS A 473 9.28 36.89 0.28
C LYS A 473 10.33 37.94 0.64
N GLU A 474 10.08 38.72 1.71
CA GLU A 474 11.03 39.69 2.23
C GLU A 474 12.30 39.03 2.75
N ALA A 475 12.18 37.81 3.31
CA ALA A 475 13.31 36.98 3.70
C ALA A 475 14.01 36.31 2.49
N SER A 476 13.52 36.52 1.27
CA SER A 476 14.02 35.92 0.02
C SER A 476 13.94 34.40 -0.04
N ALA A 477 13.03 33.79 0.71
CA ALA A 477 12.78 32.36 0.66
C ALA A 477 11.93 31.99 -0.57
N GLU A 478 12.30 30.93 -1.27
CA GLU A 478 11.47 30.32 -2.29
C GLU A 478 10.35 29.51 -1.63
N ILE A 479 9.09 29.78 -2.01
CA ILE A 479 7.92 29.25 -1.32
C ILE A 479 7.34 28.10 -2.13
N PHE A 480 7.17 26.94 -1.48
CA PHE A 480 6.44 25.78 -1.98
C PHE A 480 5.30 25.47 -1.02
N ASP A 481 4.09 25.31 -1.55
CA ASP A 481 2.93 24.93 -0.75
C ASP A 481 2.21 23.71 -1.33
N THR A 482 1.57 22.95 -0.44
CA THR A 482 0.84 21.74 -0.84
C THR A 482 -0.51 22.06 -1.48
N MET A 483 -1.07 23.24 -1.26
CA MET A 483 -2.36 23.66 -1.78
C MET A 483 -2.32 23.81 -3.31
N GLU A 484 -1.29 24.47 -3.84
CA GLU A 484 -1.12 24.70 -5.28
C GLU A 484 -0.27 23.60 -5.93
N GLY A 485 0.81 23.19 -5.25
CA GLY A 485 1.83 22.26 -5.77
C GLY A 485 1.56 20.79 -5.51
N GLY A 486 0.59 20.45 -4.67
CA GLY A 486 0.42 19.07 -4.20
C GLY A 486 1.58 18.62 -3.29
N GLN A 487 1.96 17.34 -3.34
CA GLN A 487 3.08 16.84 -2.55
C GLN A 487 4.39 17.54 -2.94
N ILE A 488 5.16 18.00 -1.94
CA ILE A 488 6.50 18.59 -2.13
C ILE A 488 7.55 17.56 -1.72
N SER A 489 8.46 17.22 -2.62
CA SER A 489 9.51 16.23 -2.36
C SER A 489 10.89 16.83 -2.59
N LEU A 490 11.79 16.58 -1.64
CA LEU A 490 13.22 16.82 -1.76
C LEU A 490 13.90 15.48 -2.01
N GLU A 491 14.62 15.38 -3.12
CA GLU A 491 15.35 14.17 -3.51
C GLU A 491 16.84 14.47 -3.60
N GLU A 492 17.66 13.55 -3.11
CA GLU A 492 19.11 13.63 -3.23
C GLU A 492 19.58 12.72 -4.36
N GLU A 493 20.17 13.33 -5.39
CA GLU A 493 20.85 12.61 -6.47
C GLU A 493 22.29 13.11 -6.62
N ARG A 494 23.25 12.24 -6.34
CA ARG A 494 24.71 12.49 -6.54
C ARG A 494 25.20 13.75 -5.84
N GLY A 495 24.70 14.02 -4.64
CA GLY A 495 25.06 15.19 -3.85
C GLY A 495 24.40 16.51 -4.28
N ARG A 496 23.34 16.43 -5.10
CA ARG A 496 22.48 17.56 -5.43
C ARG A 496 21.10 17.32 -4.87
N ILE A 497 20.52 18.36 -4.30
CA ILE A 497 19.12 18.36 -3.85
C ILE A 497 18.26 18.89 -5.01
N THR A 498 17.26 18.15 -5.39
CA THR A 498 16.22 18.58 -6.34
C THR A 498 14.88 18.62 -5.64
N ILE A 499 14.09 19.63 -5.96
CA ILE A 499 12.75 19.82 -5.41
C ILE A 499 11.74 19.52 -6.50
N HIS A 500 10.74 18.74 -6.14
CA HIS A 500 9.61 18.41 -7.00
C HIS A 500 8.31 18.72 -6.29
N SER A 501 7.37 19.32 -6.98
CA SER A 501 5.98 19.43 -6.55
C SER A 501 5.09 18.62 -7.50
N PHE A 502 4.14 17.85 -6.95
CA PHE A 502 3.32 16.92 -7.70
C PHE A 502 1.85 17.18 -7.41
N ARG A 503 1.17 17.77 -8.35
CA ARG A 503 -0.29 17.92 -8.33
C ARG A 503 -0.95 16.92 -9.28
#